data_09b54490a4b3d2f22e614facb3acda11
#
_entry.id   09b54490a4b3d2f22e614facb3acda11
#
_cell.length_a   1.000
_cell.length_b   1.000
_cell.length_c   1.000
_cell.angle_alpha   90.00
_cell.angle_beta   90.00
_cell.angle_gamma   90.00
#
_symmetry.space_group_name_H-M   'P 1'
#
loop_
_entity.id
_entity.type
_entity.pdbx_description
1 polymer ?
#
loop_
_entity_poly.entity_id
_entity_poly.type
_entity_poly.pdbx_seq_one_letter_code
_entity_poly.pdbx_strand_id
1 'polypeptide(L)'
;MIQSRGYAAKLAAPSALNSYLLGSVGGKLVYELDYAIWFFLLFASGFVLVFGFLRPQTSSVLGKVDFACLGLLALWPFVTAIFSWLNNPGNPFHATDPLGHAVRYAAPLALLLLTAFPEKGNVCRVEWLLRWGVAGTFVGHGLCALWLKPSFVDLIIGTMNLFLGDPVFTAVSFQDLEEALTIAASRQAIAESALPIIAIQDFILVALLLLPGKRIKTIALWMAVWGFVTAVSRMTTYGWDHWHDLALRICNGGIPLFLWAYWKSQDYTKNN
;
A
#
# COMPACT_ATOMS: atom_id res chain seq x y z
N MET A 1 13.40 1.50 -3.58
CA MET A 1 14.01 2.34 -2.54
C MET A 1 13.03 2.71 -1.42
N ILE A 2 11.89 3.34 -1.72
CA ILE A 2 10.88 3.73 -0.71
C ILE A 2 10.31 2.50 0.02
N GLN A 3 9.96 1.43 -0.70
CA GLN A 3 9.43 0.20 -0.13
C GLN A 3 10.46 -0.53 0.77
N SER A 4 11.73 -0.56 0.38
CA SER A 4 12.81 -1.17 1.17
C SER A 4 13.08 -0.42 2.49
N ARG A 5 12.95 0.92 2.51
CA ARG A 5 13.05 1.68 3.76
C ARG A 5 11.89 1.42 4.72
N GLY A 6 10.68 1.22 4.20
CA GLY A 6 9.54 0.79 5.01
C GLY A 6 9.74 -0.58 5.66
N TYR A 7 10.43 -1.50 4.98
CA TYR A 7 10.84 -2.77 5.57
C TYR A 7 11.96 -2.58 6.61
N ALA A 8 12.91 -1.70 6.40
CA ALA A 8 13.97 -1.40 7.34
C ALA A 8 13.46 -0.86 8.68
N ALA A 9 12.50 0.07 8.65
CA ALA A 9 11.92 0.63 9.86
C ALA A 9 11.08 -0.39 10.65
N LYS A 10 10.57 -1.44 9.99
CA LYS A 10 9.89 -2.57 10.64
C LYS A 10 10.84 -3.64 11.18
N LEU A 11 12.15 -3.52 10.99
CA LEU A 11 13.15 -4.43 11.58
C LEU A 11 13.17 -4.37 13.13
N ALA A 12 12.68 -3.28 13.73
CA ALA A 12 12.46 -3.20 15.17
C ALA A 12 11.26 -4.02 15.66
N ALA A 13 10.33 -4.38 14.77
CA ALA A 13 9.21 -5.27 15.04
C ALA A 13 9.37 -6.55 14.22
N PRO A 14 9.11 -7.73 14.76
CA PRO A 14 9.23 -8.97 14.01
C PRO A 14 8.30 -8.90 12.79
N SER A 15 8.84 -9.17 11.59
CA SER A 15 8.04 -9.33 10.39
C SER A 15 7.06 -10.50 10.57
N ALA A 16 5.98 -10.54 9.79
CA ALA A 16 5.07 -11.68 9.81
C ALA A 16 5.80 -13.01 9.49
N LEU A 17 6.81 -12.94 8.62
CA LEU A 17 7.71 -14.06 8.32
C LEU A 17 8.57 -14.41 9.54
N ASN A 18 9.14 -13.42 10.23
CA ASN A 18 9.91 -13.62 11.47
C ASN A 18 9.07 -14.30 12.54
N SER A 19 7.84 -13.85 12.76
CA SER A 19 6.96 -14.45 13.78
C SER A 19 6.63 -15.90 13.45
N TYR A 20 6.46 -16.24 12.17
CA TYR A 20 6.21 -17.60 11.72
C TYR A 20 7.45 -18.50 11.86
N LEU A 21 8.62 -18.02 11.46
CA LEU A 21 9.88 -18.78 11.49
C LEU A 21 10.49 -18.87 12.89
N LEU A 22 10.25 -17.88 13.78
CA LEU A 22 10.73 -17.90 15.17
C LEU A 22 10.26 -19.13 15.95
N GLY A 23 9.06 -19.65 15.61
CA GLY A 23 8.54 -20.88 16.21
C GLY A 23 9.20 -22.16 15.69
N SER A 24 9.87 -22.13 14.53
CA SER A 24 10.34 -23.33 13.81
C SER A 24 11.85 -23.42 13.59
N VAL A 25 12.60 -22.32 13.52
CA VAL A 25 13.99 -22.32 13.02
C VAL A 25 14.99 -21.66 13.98
N GLY A 26 14.53 -20.99 15.05
CA GLY A 26 15.38 -20.30 16.02
C GLY A 26 15.66 -18.83 15.67
N GLY A 27 15.57 -17.98 16.70
CA GLY A 27 15.47 -16.53 16.56
C GLY A 27 16.62 -15.84 15.82
N LYS A 28 17.88 -16.26 16.05
CA LYS A 28 19.05 -15.58 15.47
C LYS A 28 19.08 -15.68 13.94
N LEU A 29 18.87 -16.88 13.40
CA LEU A 29 18.89 -17.11 11.94
C LEU A 29 17.78 -16.35 11.22
N VAL A 30 16.62 -16.25 11.86
CA VAL A 30 15.48 -15.53 11.29
C VAL A 30 15.76 -14.03 11.17
N TYR A 31 16.39 -13.42 12.19
CA TYR A 31 16.81 -12.01 12.14
C TYR A 31 17.86 -11.76 11.06
N GLU A 32 18.84 -12.65 10.93
CA GLU A 32 19.91 -12.55 9.94
C GLU A 32 19.33 -12.66 8.51
N LEU A 33 18.38 -13.57 8.29
CA LEU A 33 17.68 -13.70 7.00
C LEU A 33 16.84 -12.48 6.66
N ASP A 34 16.07 -11.95 7.62
CA ASP A 34 15.24 -10.77 7.41
C ASP A 34 16.10 -9.53 7.07
N TYR A 35 17.24 -9.40 7.76
CA TYR A 35 18.21 -8.35 7.49
C TYR A 35 18.87 -8.49 6.11
N ALA A 36 19.25 -9.70 5.71
CA ALA A 36 19.82 -9.99 4.40
C ALA A 36 18.80 -9.69 3.28
N ILE A 37 17.54 -10.09 3.46
CA ILE A 37 16.47 -9.82 2.50
C ILE A 37 16.22 -8.32 2.38
N TRP A 38 16.21 -7.58 3.49
CA TRP A 38 16.09 -6.13 3.45
C TRP A 38 17.20 -5.46 2.64
N PHE A 39 18.45 -5.87 2.88
CA PHE A 39 19.59 -5.39 2.09
C PHE A 39 19.42 -5.68 0.61
N PHE A 40 18.95 -6.88 0.29
CA PHE A 40 18.72 -7.29 -1.08
C PHE A 40 17.59 -6.49 -1.75
N LEU A 41 16.51 -6.18 -1.05
CA LEU A 41 15.42 -5.32 -1.54
C LEU A 41 15.88 -3.88 -1.76
N LEU A 42 16.71 -3.35 -0.88
CA LEU A 42 17.32 -2.02 -1.05
C LEU A 42 18.21 -1.98 -2.29
N PHE A 43 19.07 -2.99 -2.45
CA PHE A 43 19.94 -3.12 -3.64
C PHE A 43 19.11 -3.25 -4.92
N ALA A 44 18.12 -4.15 -4.94
CA ALA A 44 17.24 -4.36 -6.09
C ALA A 44 16.50 -3.07 -6.50
N SER A 45 15.98 -2.35 -5.51
CA SER A 45 15.29 -1.07 -5.75
C SER A 45 16.24 -0.01 -6.32
N GLY A 46 17.44 0.12 -5.73
CA GLY A 46 18.48 1.03 -6.21
C GLY A 46 18.98 0.69 -7.61
N PHE A 47 19.18 -0.60 -7.87
CA PHE A 47 19.61 -1.10 -9.18
C PHE A 47 18.58 -0.76 -10.26
N VAL A 48 17.31 -1.10 -10.05
CA VAL A 48 16.22 -0.81 -11.01
C VAL A 48 16.09 0.70 -11.25
N LEU A 49 16.23 1.54 -10.22
CA LEU A 49 16.15 2.99 -10.38
C LEU A 49 17.32 3.54 -11.19
N VAL A 50 18.56 3.17 -10.84
CA VAL A 50 19.74 3.73 -11.47
C VAL A 50 19.91 3.22 -12.90
N PHE A 51 19.81 1.91 -13.09
CA PHE A 51 20.04 1.30 -14.40
C PHE A 51 18.82 1.31 -15.31
N GLY A 52 17.60 1.34 -14.77
CA GLY A 52 16.38 1.52 -15.57
C GLY A 52 16.31 2.87 -16.27
N PHE A 53 16.87 3.94 -15.67
CA PHE A 53 16.95 5.28 -16.27
C PHE A 53 18.16 5.48 -17.20
N LEU A 54 19.27 4.80 -16.95
CA LEU A 54 20.55 5.02 -17.65
C LEU A 54 20.77 4.07 -18.85
N ARG A 55 19.81 3.24 -19.18
CA ARG A 55 19.98 2.09 -20.07
C ARG A 55 20.10 2.44 -21.56
N PRO A 56 21.18 2.05 -22.24
CA PRO A 56 21.14 1.72 -23.66
C PRO A 56 20.43 0.36 -23.83
N GLN A 57 19.49 0.26 -24.73
CA GLN A 57 18.57 -0.90 -24.96
C GLN A 57 19.22 -2.25 -25.32
N THR A 58 20.53 -2.44 -25.14
CA THR A 58 21.30 -3.50 -25.83
C THR A 58 22.00 -4.55 -24.95
N SER A 59 21.92 -4.48 -23.62
CA SER A 59 22.66 -5.43 -22.75
C SER A 59 21.77 -6.57 -22.22
N SER A 60 21.99 -7.79 -22.72
CA SER A 60 21.25 -9.00 -22.31
C SER A 60 21.51 -9.43 -20.86
N VAL A 61 22.67 -9.10 -20.28
CA VAL A 61 23.02 -9.47 -18.87
C VAL A 61 22.31 -8.57 -17.90
N LEU A 62 22.32 -7.24 -18.13
CA LEU A 62 21.56 -6.28 -17.32
C LEU A 62 20.07 -6.60 -17.32
N GLY A 63 19.51 -7.11 -18.46
CA GLY A 63 18.13 -7.57 -18.53
C GLY A 63 17.78 -8.70 -17.58
N LYS A 64 18.66 -9.65 -17.39
CA LYS A 64 18.46 -10.77 -16.45
C LYS A 64 18.49 -10.30 -14.99
N VAL A 65 19.38 -9.35 -14.67
CA VAL A 65 19.46 -8.76 -13.31
C VAL A 65 18.21 -7.94 -13.00
N ASP A 66 17.75 -7.08 -13.93
CA ASP A 66 16.48 -6.36 -13.76
C ASP A 66 15.32 -7.30 -13.55
N PHE A 67 15.25 -8.38 -14.35
CA PHE A 67 14.20 -9.38 -14.21
C PHE A 67 14.19 -10.01 -12.81
N ALA A 68 15.36 -10.41 -12.30
CA ALA A 68 15.49 -10.97 -10.96
C ALA A 68 15.12 -9.95 -9.87
N CYS A 69 15.58 -8.70 -9.99
CA CYS A 69 15.27 -7.63 -9.05
C CYS A 69 13.77 -7.30 -9.02
N LEU A 70 13.14 -7.15 -10.17
CA LEU A 70 11.70 -6.88 -10.27
C LEU A 70 10.86 -8.07 -9.80
N GLY A 71 11.29 -9.29 -10.11
CA GLY A 71 10.68 -10.51 -9.60
C GLY A 71 10.69 -10.59 -8.07
N LEU A 72 11.83 -10.26 -7.45
CA LEU A 72 11.95 -10.22 -5.99
C LEU A 72 11.08 -9.11 -5.38
N LEU A 73 11.10 -7.91 -5.99
CA LEU A 73 10.28 -6.79 -5.54
C LEU A 73 8.77 -7.07 -5.66
N ALA A 74 8.35 -7.92 -6.57
CA ALA A 74 6.96 -8.37 -6.68
C ALA A 74 6.65 -9.49 -5.68
N LEU A 75 7.53 -10.51 -5.62
CA LEU A 75 7.30 -11.73 -4.83
C LEU A 75 7.32 -11.46 -3.32
N TRP A 76 8.29 -10.66 -2.85
CA TRP A 76 8.48 -10.46 -1.42
C TRP A 76 7.26 -9.83 -0.71
N PRO A 77 6.65 -8.72 -1.20
CA PRO A 77 5.45 -8.18 -0.58
C PRO A 77 4.27 -9.15 -0.60
N PHE A 78 4.16 -9.97 -1.64
CA PHE A 78 3.14 -11.02 -1.73
C PHE A 78 3.35 -12.10 -0.68
N VAL A 79 4.57 -12.62 -0.57
CA VAL A 79 4.92 -13.65 0.43
C VAL A 79 4.68 -13.13 1.85
N THR A 80 5.12 -11.90 2.15
CA THR A 80 4.90 -11.32 3.48
C THR A 80 3.41 -11.10 3.81
N ALA A 81 2.59 -10.77 2.81
CA ALA A 81 1.14 -10.65 3.00
C ALA A 81 0.47 -12.01 3.28
N ILE A 82 0.90 -13.06 2.59
CA ILE A 82 0.44 -14.44 2.86
C ILE A 82 0.86 -14.89 4.27
N PHE A 83 2.10 -14.66 4.68
CA PHE A 83 2.55 -15.01 6.03
C PHE A 83 1.85 -14.19 7.12
N SER A 84 1.46 -12.94 6.86
CA SER A 84 0.62 -12.16 7.77
C SER A 84 -0.71 -12.86 8.03
N TRP A 85 -1.34 -13.35 6.98
CA TRP A 85 -2.58 -14.13 7.10
C TRP A 85 -2.36 -15.47 7.82
N LEU A 86 -1.36 -16.25 7.40
CA LEU A 86 -1.09 -17.58 7.99
C LEU A 86 -0.72 -17.52 9.49
N ASN A 87 -0.07 -16.45 9.94
CA ASN A 87 0.25 -16.25 11.35
C ASN A 87 -0.99 -15.95 12.23
N ASN A 88 -2.05 -15.45 11.63
CA ASN A 88 -3.26 -15.05 12.34
C ASN A 88 -4.52 -15.46 11.57
N PRO A 89 -4.74 -16.76 11.32
CA PRO A 89 -5.81 -17.23 10.43
C PRO A 89 -7.22 -16.93 10.96
N GLY A 90 -7.36 -16.74 12.28
CA GLY A 90 -8.62 -16.36 12.92
C GLY A 90 -8.94 -14.85 12.89
N ASN A 91 -8.00 -14.02 12.47
CA ASN A 91 -8.19 -12.58 12.42
C ASN A 91 -8.58 -12.14 10.99
N PRO A 92 -9.82 -11.66 10.78
CA PRO A 92 -10.31 -11.28 9.45
C PRO A 92 -9.48 -10.16 8.81
N PHE A 93 -8.88 -9.28 9.61
CA PHE A 93 -8.05 -8.19 9.11
C PHE A 93 -6.74 -8.67 8.46
N HIS A 94 -6.16 -9.78 8.94
CA HIS A 94 -4.99 -10.38 8.33
C HIS A 94 -5.34 -11.18 7.06
N ALA A 95 -6.55 -11.73 7.00
CA ALA A 95 -7.03 -12.39 5.79
C ALA A 95 -7.17 -11.44 4.58
N THR A 96 -7.34 -10.13 4.84
CA THR A 96 -7.40 -9.12 3.78
C THR A 96 -6.02 -8.60 3.34
N ASP A 97 -4.93 -8.89 4.06
CA ASP A 97 -3.59 -8.37 3.76
C ASP A 97 -3.10 -8.71 2.34
N PRO A 98 -3.32 -9.93 1.78
CA PRO A 98 -2.96 -10.23 0.40
C PRO A 98 -3.68 -9.32 -0.62
N LEU A 99 -4.94 -8.98 -0.38
CA LEU A 99 -5.69 -8.03 -1.21
C LEU A 99 -5.25 -6.60 -0.93
N GLY A 100 -5.22 -6.17 0.33
CA GLY A 100 -4.88 -4.82 0.74
C GLY A 100 -3.47 -4.36 0.32
N HIS A 101 -2.60 -5.29 -0.02
CA HIS A 101 -1.25 -5.03 -0.53
C HIS A 101 -1.09 -5.29 -2.04
N ALA A 102 -2.16 -5.61 -2.77
CA ALA A 102 -2.10 -6.07 -4.16
C ALA A 102 -1.35 -5.12 -5.09
N VAL A 103 -1.50 -3.81 -4.96
CA VAL A 103 -0.80 -2.83 -5.79
C VAL A 103 0.72 -2.88 -5.61
N ARG A 104 1.23 -3.31 -4.44
CA ARG A 104 2.68 -3.33 -4.14
C ARG A 104 3.44 -4.40 -4.92
N TYR A 105 2.79 -5.50 -5.25
CA TYR A 105 3.37 -6.56 -6.09
C TYR A 105 2.91 -6.47 -7.54
N ALA A 106 1.73 -5.93 -7.80
CA ALA A 106 1.28 -5.69 -9.17
C ALA A 106 2.14 -4.66 -9.92
N ALA A 107 2.62 -3.61 -9.25
CA ALA A 107 3.42 -2.55 -9.86
C ALA A 107 4.78 -3.06 -10.36
N PRO A 108 5.65 -3.72 -9.57
CA PRO A 108 6.91 -4.28 -10.07
C PRO A 108 6.69 -5.43 -11.06
N LEU A 109 5.63 -6.23 -10.90
CA LEU A 109 5.27 -7.27 -11.88
C LEU A 109 4.86 -6.65 -13.23
N ALA A 110 4.12 -5.55 -13.23
CA ALA A 110 3.76 -4.81 -14.43
C ALA A 110 5.01 -4.31 -15.17
N LEU A 111 5.96 -3.72 -14.42
CA LEU A 111 7.22 -3.26 -14.99
C LEU A 111 8.06 -4.43 -15.53
N LEU A 112 8.10 -5.55 -14.82
CA LEU A 112 8.77 -6.78 -15.26
C LEU A 112 8.18 -7.28 -16.58
N LEU A 113 6.86 -7.32 -16.73
CA LEU A 113 6.19 -7.73 -17.95
C LEU A 113 6.49 -6.81 -19.13
N LEU A 114 6.53 -5.50 -18.90
CA LEU A 114 6.90 -4.52 -19.94
C LEU A 114 8.35 -4.63 -20.37
N THR A 115 9.25 -4.96 -19.45
CA THR A 115 10.69 -5.11 -19.76
C THR A 115 11.02 -6.44 -20.41
N ALA A 116 10.37 -7.52 -19.97
CA ALA A 116 10.61 -8.86 -20.49
C ALA A 116 9.92 -9.11 -21.86
N PHE A 117 8.76 -8.50 -22.07
CA PHE A 117 7.91 -8.71 -23.24
C PHE A 117 7.42 -7.38 -23.81
N PRO A 118 8.25 -6.60 -24.52
CA PRO A 118 7.95 -5.25 -24.98
C PRO A 118 6.92 -5.16 -26.13
N GLU A 119 6.20 -6.22 -26.40
CA GLU A 119 5.20 -6.28 -27.45
C GLU A 119 3.98 -5.38 -27.16
N LYS A 120 3.40 -4.78 -28.21
CA LYS A 120 2.22 -3.89 -28.06
C LYS A 120 1.03 -4.56 -27.37
N GLY A 121 0.83 -5.88 -27.55
CA GLY A 121 -0.22 -6.65 -26.91
C GLY A 121 -0.09 -6.74 -25.38
N ASN A 122 1.11 -6.64 -24.85
CA ASN A 122 1.35 -6.72 -23.41
C ASN A 122 0.94 -5.45 -22.66
N VAL A 123 0.90 -4.29 -23.31
CA VAL A 123 0.46 -3.04 -22.68
C VAL A 123 -0.98 -3.16 -22.14
N CYS A 124 -1.87 -3.82 -22.88
CA CYS A 124 -3.25 -4.04 -22.40
C CYS A 124 -3.27 -4.99 -21.18
N ARG A 125 -2.45 -6.06 -21.21
CA ARG A 125 -2.34 -6.99 -20.07
C ARG A 125 -1.78 -6.31 -18.83
N VAL A 126 -0.79 -5.44 -18.99
CA VAL A 126 -0.20 -4.64 -17.91
C VAL A 126 -1.21 -3.65 -17.36
N GLU A 127 -1.98 -2.97 -18.22
CA GLU A 127 -3.05 -2.10 -17.79
C GLU A 127 -4.07 -2.85 -16.90
N TRP A 128 -4.50 -4.04 -17.33
CA TRP A 128 -5.41 -4.87 -16.55
C TRP A 128 -4.78 -5.37 -15.25
N LEU A 129 -3.51 -5.77 -15.25
CA LEU A 129 -2.79 -6.17 -14.04
C LEU A 129 -2.77 -5.02 -13.01
N LEU A 130 -2.48 -3.80 -13.46
CA LEU A 130 -2.50 -2.63 -12.57
C LEU A 130 -3.90 -2.30 -12.07
N ARG A 131 -4.94 -2.40 -12.92
CA ARG A 131 -6.34 -2.25 -12.49
C ARG A 131 -6.71 -3.27 -11.40
N TRP A 132 -6.34 -4.55 -11.59
CA TRP A 132 -6.59 -5.59 -10.59
C TRP A 132 -5.78 -5.38 -9.32
N GLY A 133 -4.54 -4.91 -9.41
CA GLY A 133 -3.73 -4.54 -8.25
C GLY A 133 -4.37 -3.43 -7.42
N VAL A 134 -4.81 -2.36 -8.08
CA VAL A 134 -5.53 -1.26 -7.43
C VAL A 134 -6.86 -1.75 -6.86
N ALA A 135 -7.65 -2.50 -7.63
CA ALA A 135 -8.93 -3.05 -7.20
C ALA A 135 -8.77 -3.93 -5.95
N GLY A 136 -7.81 -4.86 -5.95
CA GLY A 136 -7.51 -5.70 -4.79
C GLY A 136 -7.19 -4.86 -3.55
N THR A 137 -6.34 -3.84 -3.69
CA THR A 137 -5.96 -2.96 -2.58
C THR A 137 -7.17 -2.20 -2.00
N PHE A 138 -8.02 -1.65 -2.84
CA PHE A 138 -9.22 -0.94 -2.40
C PHE A 138 -10.25 -1.90 -1.79
N VAL A 139 -10.44 -3.10 -2.35
CA VAL A 139 -11.29 -4.14 -1.75
C VAL A 139 -10.77 -4.54 -0.36
N GLY A 140 -9.47 -4.81 -0.24
CA GLY A 140 -8.88 -5.19 1.05
C GLY A 140 -9.02 -4.10 2.11
N HIS A 141 -8.81 -2.83 1.73
CA HIS A 141 -9.02 -1.69 2.62
C HIS A 141 -10.50 -1.46 2.92
N GLY A 142 -11.38 -1.56 1.92
CA GLY A 142 -12.82 -1.45 2.10
C GLY A 142 -13.37 -2.52 3.07
N LEU A 143 -12.90 -3.77 2.98
CA LEU A 143 -13.26 -4.81 3.95
C LEU A 143 -12.77 -4.48 5.36
N CYS A 144 -11.52 -4.00 5.50
CA CYS A 144 -11.00 -3.54 6.79
C CYS A 144 -11.83 -2.38 7.38
N ALA A 145 -12.26 -1.44 6.54
CA ALA A 145 -13.10 -0.31 6.94
C ALA A 145 -14.51 -0.79 7.34
N LEU A 146 -15.11 -1.69 6.55
CA LEU A 146 -16.43 -2.25 6.83
C LEU A 146 -16.47 -3.02 8.16
N TRP A 147 -15.39 -3.70 8.50
CA TRP A 147 -15.26 -4.44 9.77
C TRP A 147 -14.68 -3.59 10.91
N LEU A 148 -14.60 -2.28 10.73
CA LEU A 148 -14.14 -1.34 11.75
C LEU A 148 -12.76 -1.69 12.31
N LYS A 149 -11.79 -1.97 11.43
CA LYS A 149 -10.40 -2.28 11.86
C LYS A 149 -9.90 -1.20 12.82
N PRO A 150 -9.49 -1.54 14.06
CA PRO A 150 -9.12 -0.55 15.08
C PRO A 150 -8.12 0.49 14.59
N SER A 151 -7.08 0.06 13.87
CA SER A 151 -6.09 0.99 13.32
C SER A 151 -6.66 1.97 12.28
N PHE A 152 -7.81 1.69 11.65
CA PHE A 152 -8.48 2.62 10.74
C PHE A 152 -9.31 3.65 11.51
N VAL A 153 -9.94 3.21 12.61
CA VAL A 153 -10.59 4.12 13.57
C VAL A 153 -9.55 5.10 14.12
N ASP A 154 -8.39 4.60 14.57
CA ASP A 154 -7.28 5.42 15.08
C ASP A 154 -6.79 6.46 14.06
N LEU A 155 -6.75 6.12 12.75
CA LEU A 155 -6.32 7.07 11.72
C LEU A 155 -7.28 8.25 11.57
N ILE A 156 -8.58 8.02 11.70
CA ILE A 156 -9.58 9.10 11.64
C ILE A 156 -9.48 9.94 12.92
N ILE A 157 -9.47 9.30 14.08
CA ILE A 157 -9.36 9.99 15.37
C ILE A 157 -8.06 10.80 15.45
N GLY A 158 -6.91 10.21 15.11
CA GLY A 158 -5.63 10.88 15.15
C GLY A 158 -5.56 12.07 14.20
N THR A 159 -6.16 11.93 13.00
CA THR A 159 -6.29 13.06 12.07
C THR A 159 -7.18 14.17 12.64
N MET A 160 -8.33 13.81 13.29
CA MET A 160 -9.18 14.77 13.96
C MET A 160 -8.43 15.47 15.12
N ASN A 161 -7.68 14.70 15.92
CA ASN A 161 -6.90 15.23 17.03
C ASN A 161 -5.81 16.21 16.56
N LEU A 162 -5.19 15.96 15.40
CA LEU A 162 -4.20 16.89 14.84
C LEU A 162 -4.81 18.28 14.54
N PHE A 163 -6.05 18.30 13.99
CA PHE A 163 -6.68 19.56 13.60
C PHE A 163 -7.51 20.23 14.71
N LEU A 164 -8.06 19.45 15.64
CA LEU A 164 -8.98 19.92 16.68
C LEU A 164 -8.37 19.89 18.09
N GLY A 165 -7.11 19.46 18.23
CA GLY A 165 -6.46 19.19 19.50
C GLY A 165 -6.86 17.83 20.08
N ASP A 166 -5.99 17.23 20.87
CA ASP A 166 -6.30 16.01 21.63
C ASP A 166 -6.99 16.39 22.95
N PRO A 167 -8.27 16.04 23.13
CA PRO A 167 -9.01 16.47 24.30
C PRO A 167 -8.47 15.88 25.61
N VAL A 168 -8.00 14.62 25.57
CA VAL A 168 -7.49 13.93 26.76
C VAL A 168 -6.13 14.50 27.19
N PHE A 169 -5.29 14.86 26.23
CA PHE A 169 -3.96 15.40 26.51
C PHE A 169 -4.02 16.83 27.06
N THR A 170 -5.09 17.57 26.78
CA THR A 170 -5.28 18.97 27.23
C THR A 170 -6.04 19.10 28.56
N ALA A 171 -6.60 17.99 29.07
CA ALA A 171 -7.35 18.01 30.34
C ALA A 171 -6.42 18.21 31.54
N VAL A 172 -6.71 19.25 32.39
CA VAL A 172 -5.91 19.64 33.54
C VAL A 172 -6.59 19.28 34.87
N SER A 173 -7.92 19.10 34.87
CA SER A 173 -8.72 18.77 36.05
C SER A 173 -9.56 17.50 35.81
N PHE A 174 -10.17 16.96 36.89
CA PHE A 174 -11.11 15.85 36.77
C PHE A 174 -12.36 16.19 35.94
N GLN A 175 -12.85 17.41 36.04
CA GLN A 175 -14.00 17.89 35.27
C GLN A 175 -13.62 17.98 33.77
N ASP A 176 -12.44 18.56 33.48
CA ASP A 176 -11.91 18.62 32.12
C ASP A 176 -11.70 17.20 31.52
N LEU A 177 -11.32 16.22 32.36
CA LEU A 177 -11.15 14.83 31.93
C LEU A 177 -12.47 14.19 31.56
N GLU A 178 -13.55 14.42 32.31
CA GLU A 178 -14.88 13.88 31.99
C GLU A 178 -15.40 14.45 30.67
N GLU A 179 -15.23 15.77 30.45
CA GLU A 179 -15.58 16.41 29.19
C GLU A 179 -14.70 15.86 28.05
N ALA A 180 -13.39 15.73 28.27
CA ALA A 180 -12.44 15.19 27.30
C ALA A 180 -12.79 13.75 26.88
N LEU A 181 -13.19 12.89 27.81
CA LEU A 181 -13.62 11.54 27.52
C LEU A 181 -14.92 11.51 26.70
N THR A 182 -15.83 12.43 26.97
CA THR A 182 -17.09 12.58 26.19
C THR A 182 -16.78 12.99 24.75
N ILE A 183 -15.85 13.94 24.55
CA ILE A 183 -15.38 14.36 23.23
C ILE A 183 -14.69 13.20 22.52
N ALA A 184 -13.82 12.45 23.20
CA ALA A 184 -13.12 11.29 22.63
C ALA A 184 -14.11 10.21 22.18
N ALA A 185 -15.12 9.89 23.00
CA ALA A 185 -16.17 8.96 22.65
C ALA A 185 -16.99 9.42 21.41
N SER A 186 -17.28 10.71 21.33
CA SER A 186 -17.93 11.30 20.15
C SER A 186 -17.09 11.16 18.88
N ARG A 187 -15.77 11.43 18.97
CA ARG A 187 -14.85 11.24 17.82
C ARG A 187 -14.77 9.78 17.39
N GLN A 188 -14.74 8.86 18.32
CA GLN A 188 -14.78 7.42 18.02
C GLN A 188 -16.08 7.06 17.28
N ALA A 189 -17.24 7.51 17.75
CA ALA A 189 -18.52 7.27 17.10
C ALA A 189 -18.57 7.84 15.66
N ILE A 190 -17.98 9.03 15.46
CA ILE A 190 -17.83 9.62 14.11
C ILE A 190 -16.94 8.74 13.23
N ALA A 191 -15.79 8.29 13.72
CA ALA A 191 -14.88 7.44 12.97
C ALA A 191 -15.51 6.10 12.59
N GLU A 192 -16.19 5.45 13.54
CA GLU A 192 -16.91 4.18 13.31
C GLU A 192 -18.07 4.33 12.32
N SER A 193 -18.74 5.49 12.30
CA SER A 193 -19.79 5.78 11.34
C SER A 193 -19.27 6.14 9.94
N ALA A 194 -18.10 6.76 9.85
CA ALA A 194 -17.47 7.13 8.59
C ALA A 194 -16.88 5.92 7.84
N LEU A 195 -16.34 4.94 8.56
CA LEU A 195 -15.65 3.79 7.95
C LEU A 195 -16.54 2.95 7.01
N PRO A 196 -17.80 2.60 7.34
CA PRO A 196 -18.68 1.91 6.41
C PRO A 196 -18.98 2.72 5.13
N ILE A 197 -19.07 4.04 5.24
CA ILE A 197 -19.27 4.94 4.08
C ILE A 197 -18.03 4.89 3.19
N ILE A 198 -16.83 4.94 3.77
CA ILE A 198 -15.55 4.79 3.06
C ILE A 198 -15.48 3.43 2.38
N ALA A 199 -15.89 2.35 3.05
CA ALA A 199 -15.93 1.01 2.47
C ALA A 199 -16.83 0.94 1.22
N ILE A 200 -18.03 1.49 1.31
CA ILE A 200 -18.98 1.55 0.17
C ILE A 200 -18.37 2.35 -0.98
N GLN A 201 -17.75 3.51 -0.69
CA GLN A 201 -17.03 4.30 -1.70
C GLN A 201 -15.95 3.45 -2.38
N ASP A 202 -15.10 2.76 -1.62
CA ASP A 202 -14.02 1.94 -2.16
C ASP A 202 -14.56 0.84 -3.09
N PHE A 203 -15.65 0.15 -2.72
CA PHE A 203 -16.26 -0.88 -3.57
C PHE A 203 -16.88 -0.30 -4.85
N ILE A 204 -17.53 0.86 -4.77
CA ILE A 204 -18.06 1.55 -5.97
C ILE A 204 -16.91 1.94 -6.90
N LEU A 205 -15.82 2.50 -6.37
CA LEU A 205 -14.64 2.88 -7.17
C LEU A 205 -14.02 1.67 -7.86
N VAL A 206 -13.93 0.53 -7.18
CA VAL A 206 -13.44 -0.73 -7.77
C VAL A 206 -14.35 -1.21 -8.89
N ALA A 207 -15.66 -1.24 -8.67
CA ALA A 207 -16.62 -1.65 -9.70
C ALA A 207 -16.49 -0.77 -10.96
N LEU A 208 -16.38 0.55 -10.79
CA LEU A 208 -16.20 1.49 -11.90
C LEU A 208 -14.83 1.37 -12.58
N LEU A 209 -13.75 1.11 -11.82
CA LEU A 209 -12.41 0.91 -12.37
C LEU A 209 -12.34 -0.34 -13.26
N LEU A 210 -13.06 -1.41 -12.89
CA LEU A 210 -13.02 -2.71 -13.58
C LEU A 210 -14.03 -2.83 -14.70
N LEU A 211 -14.85 -1.79 -15.00
CA LEU A 211 -15.81 -1.84 -16.11
C LEU A 211 -15.11 -2.18 -17.44
N PRO A 212 -15.53 -3.26 -18.12
CA PRO A 212 -14.93 -3.69 -19.38
C PRO A 212 -15.06 -2.62 -20.47
N GLY A 213 -13.98 -2.42 -21.22
CA GLY A 213 -13.96 -1.49 -22.35
C GLY A 213 -14.02 0.00 -21.98
N LYS A 214 -14.07 0.35 -20.68
CA LYS A 214 -14.11 1.74 -20.23
C LYS A 214 -12.86 2.12 -19.45
N ARG A 215 -12.38 3.33 -19.69
CA ARG A 215 -11.25 3.98 -19.00
C ARG A 215 -11.78 5.26 -18.35
N ILE A 216 -12.37 5.12 -17.17
CA ILE A 216 -12.99 6.24 -16.47
C ILE A 216 -11.90 7.03 -15.73
N LYS A 217 -11.32 8.03 -16.40
CA LYS A 217 -10.18 8.83 -15.90
C LYS A 217 -10.48 9.52 -14.58
N THR A 218 -11.69 10.03 -14.40
CA THR A 218 -12.10 10.68 -13.15
C THR A 218 -12.08 9.73 -11.96
N ILE A 219 -12.42 8.45 -12.17
CA ILE A 219 -12.35 7.42 -11.14
C ILE A 219 -10.90 7.15 -10.76
N ALA A 220 -10.01 6.96 -11.74
CA ALA A 220 -8.59 6.74 -11.48
C ALA A 220 -7.96 7.95 -10.74
N LEU A 221 -8.32 9.18 -11.14
CA LEU A 221 -7.84 10.39 -10.45
C LEU A 221 -8.37 10.47 -9.01
N TRP A 222 -9.65 10.16 -8.78
CA TRP A 222 -10.21 10.14 -7.44
C TRP A 222 -9.54 9.06 -6.55
N MET A 223 -9.33 7.86 -7.09
CA MET A 223 -8.60 6.80 -6.39
C MET A 223 -7.15 7.21 -6.08
N ALA A 224 -6.51 7.99 -6.96
CA ALA A 224 -5.18 8.53 -6.71
C ALA A 224 -5.19 9.50 -5.51
N VAL A 225 -6.07 10.48 -5.51
CA VAL A 225 -6.23 11.44 -4.41
C VAL A 225 -6.53 10.70 -3.10
N TRP A 226 -7.51 9.80 -3.11
CA TRP A 226 -7.90 9.03 -1.95
C TRP A 226 -6.77 8.14 -1.42
N GLY A 227 -6.05 7.47 -2.32
CA GLY A 227 -4.88 6.65 -1.98
C GLY A 227 -3.77 7.47 -1.31
N PHE A 228 -3.52 8.71 -1.74
CA PHE A 228 -2.57 9.60 -1.07
C PHE A 228 -3.10 10.11 0.28
N VAL A 229 -4.37 10.48 0.37
CA VAL A 229 -4.99 10.89 1.64
C VAL A 229 -4.85 9.81 2.70
N THR A 230 -5.20 8.57 2.36
CA THR A 230 -5.06 7.44 3.29
C THR A 230 -3.60 7.08 3.60
N ALA A 231 -2.67 7.35 2.71
CA ALA A 231 -1.25 7.18 2.98
C ALA A 231 -0.74 8.25 3.97
N VAL A 232 -1.12 9.53 3.76
CA VAL A 232 -0.73 10.66 4.61
C VAL A 232 -1.35 10.55 6.00
N SER A 233 -2.55 9.99 6.15
CA SER A 233 -3.21 9.83 7.46
C SER A 233 -2.37 9.04 8.49
N ARG A 234 -1.39 8.26 8.05
CA ARG A 234 -0.42 7.60 8.95
C ARG A 234 0.47 8.64 9.66
N MET A 235 0.90 9.65 8.93
CA MET A 235 1.75 10.71 9.48
C MET A 235 0.95 11.66 10.37
N THR A 236 -0.28 11.97 10.00
CA THR A 236 -1.15 12.82 10.83
C THR A 236 -1.53 12.17 12.16
N THR A 237 -1.58 10.83 12.18
CA THR A 237 -1.96 10.06 13.38
C THR A 237 -0.75 9.70 14.25
N TYR A 238 0.32 9.19 13.64
CA TYR A 238 1.45 8.62 14.36
C TYR A 238 2.68 9.54 14.39
N GLY A 239 2.60 10.72 13.75
CA GLY A 239 3.69 11.66 13.65
C GLY A 239 4.64 11.41 12.48
N TRP A 240 5.57 12.36 12.29
CA TRP A 240 6.49 12.36 11.14
C TRP A 240 7.50 11.22 11.15
N ASP A 241 7.79 10.64 12.28
CA ASP A 241 8.66 9.46 12.40
C ASP A 241 8.09 8.23 11.68
N HIS A 242 6.78 8.23 11.41
CA HIS A 242 6.09 7.19 10.62
C HIS A 242 6.08 7.46 9.11
N TRP A 243 6.99 8.31 8.58
CA TRP A 243 7.11 8.57 7.14
C TRP A 243 7.30 7.30 6.29
N HIS A 244 7.87 6.24 6.87
CA HIS A 244 8.04 4.94 6.22
C HIS A 244 6.69 4.27 5.91
N ASP A 245 5.67 4.50 6.73
CA ASP A 245 4.32 3.99 6.48
C ASP A 245 3.64 4.71 5.30
N LEU A 246 3.87 6.02 5.15
CA LEU A 246 3.52 6.77 3.94
C LEU A 246 4.23 6.19 2.71
N ALA A 247 5.55 6.01 2.82
CA ALA A 247 6.38 5.50 1.73
C ALA A 247 5.94 4.13 1.22
N LEU A 248 5.56 3.22 2.14
CA LEU A 248 5.03 1.90 1.78
C LEU A 248 3.69 1.96 1.04
N ARG A 249 2.93 3.03 1.21
CA ARG A 249 1.57 3.20 0.64
C ARG A 249 1.51 4.16 -0.54
N ILE A 250 2.63 4.74 -0.93
CA ILE A 250 2.67 5.71 -2.03
C ILE A 250 2.12 5.14 -3.34
N CYS A 251 2.28 3.83 -3.55
CA CYS A 251 1.75 3.14 -4.73
C CYS A 251 0.22 3.06 -4.73
N ASN A 252 -0.46 3.18 -3.57
CA ASN A 252 -1.93 3.17 -3.49
C ASN A 252 -2.54 4.37 -4.24
N GLY A 253 -1.85 5.52 -4.21
CA GLY A 253 -2.22 6.69 -5.01
C GLY A 253 -1.45 6.78 -6.34
N GLY A 254 -0.18 6.37 -6.34
CA GLY A 254 0.71 6.50 -7.49
C GLY A 254 0.29 5.67 -8.70
N ILE A 255 -0.18 4.44 -8.51
CA ILE A 255 -0.63 3.60 -9.63
C ILE A 255 -1.95 4.07 -10.25
N PRO A 256 -2.99 4.45 -9.49
CA PRO A 256 -4.15 5.10 -10.07
C PRO A 256 -3.81 6.41 -10.81
N LEU A 257 -2.89 7.22 -10.28
CA LEU A 257 -2.41 8.43 -10.96
C LEU A 257 -1.71 8.10 -12.28
N PHE A 258 -0.89 7.04 -12.31
CA PHE A 258 -0.27 6.55 -13.52
C PHE A 258 -1.32 6.10 -14.55
N LEU A 259 -2.33 5.34 -14.15
CA LEU A 259 -3.43 4.92 -15.03
C LEU A 259 -4.18 6.11 -15.60
N TRP A 260 -4.49 7.13 -14.79
CA TRP A 260 -5.11 8.37 -15.23
C TRP A 260 -4.26 9.08 -16.28
N ALA A 261 -2.97 9.28 -16.01
CA ALA A 261 -2.06 9.96 -16.94
C ALA A 261 -1.90 9.18 -18.26
N TYR A 262 -1.74 7.86 -18.16
CA TYR A 262 -1.67 6.96 -19.31
C TYR A 262 -2.93 7.06 -20.19
N TRP A 263 -4.11 6.98 -19.60
CA TRP A 263 -5.36 7.08 -20.36
C TRP A 263 -5.57 8.47 -20.97
N LYS A 264 -5.12 9.50 -20.29
CA LYS A 264 -5.16 10.87 -20.82
C LYS A 264 -4.25 11.03 -22.04
N SER A 265 -3.05 10.44 -22.02
CA SER A 265 -2.14 10.48 -23.17
C SER A 265 -2.66 9.72 -24.38
N GLN A 266 -3.38 8.61 -24.18
CA GLN A 266 -3.97 7.83 -25.26
C GLN A 266 -5.08 8.59 -26.00
N ASP A 267 -5.86 9.44 -25.32
CA ASP A 267 -6.89 10.25 -25.97
C ASP A 267 -6.26 11.37 -26.81
N TYR A 268 -5.18 11.96 -26.33
CA TYR A 268 -4.45 12.98 -27.08
C TYR A 268 -3.93 12.47 -28.42
N THR A 269 -3.36 11.25 -28.42
CA THR A 269 -2.82 10.59 -29.62
C THR A 269 -3.90 10.15 -30.61
N LYS A 270 -5.15 10.00 -30.19
CA LYS A 270 -6.27 9.64 -31.08
C LYS A 270 -6.90 10.84 -31.77
N ASN A 271 -6.73 12.02 -31.16
CA ASN A 271 -7.36 13.26 -31.65
C ASN A 271 -6.41 14.11 -32.53
N ASN A 272 -5.14 13.72 -32.59
CA ASN A 272 -4.13 14.28 -33.49
C ASN A 272 -3.68 13.24 -34.53
#